data_6b5d9b470f029043bd6b30972ea342fd
#
_entry.id   6b5d9b470f029043bd6b30972ea342fd
#
_cell.length_a   1.000
_cell.length_b   1.000
_cell.length_c   1.000
_cell.angle_alpha   90.00
_cell.angle_beta   90.00
_cell.angle_gamma   90.00
#
_symmetry.space_group_name_H-M   'P 1'
#
loop_
_entity.id
_entity.type
_entity.pdbx_description
1 polymer ?
#
loop_
_entity_poly.entity_id
_entity_poly.type
_entity_poly.pdbx_seq_one_letter_code
_entity_poly.pdbx_strand_id
1 'polypeptide(L)'
;MTTPSGTETGTPPTAAGGVGSVAEFEVGLHLLADDPSLTFVAFVAMVLLAAISVRFAFYAARNRRASVGTGDGVLWESLLAVGAVATVYALVGVLEIVTSIRATFKQGVLLAVVLLLALAVREVYYNAALSTDAEGRSEFRGRRALELAFVAVVAVVVFGIAALGLRRELLALQGVGALVFAGYGFHFGRRQTAAAMVQGTMLDSLLRHLLPVLAFATLVPAVDLATVAGLDRVVVIHLQVVFVIMTATALMTATIKLRQNLATL
;
A
#
# COMPACT_ATOMS: atom_id res chain seq x y z
N MET A 1 -25.40 -37.76 -64.00
CA MET A 1 -25.23 -39.00 -63.23
C MET A 1 -25.09 -38.65 -61.76
N THR A 2 -26.17 -38.85 -61.07
CA THR A 2 -26.47 -39.23 -59.69
C THR A 2 -25.60 -38.67 -58.55
N THR A 3 -26.18 -37.70 -57.84
CA THR A 3 -25.97 -37.40 -56.42
C THR A 3 -26.51 -38.51 -55.53
N PRO A 4 -25.97 -38.74 -54.32
CA PRO A 4 -26.81 -39.13 -53.23
C PRO A 4 -26.78 -38.11 -52.08
N SER A 5 -27.99 -37.79 -51.62
CA SER A 5 -28.34 -37.07 -50.42
C SER A 5 -27.91 -37.79 -49.15
N GLY A 6 -27.15 -37.12 -48.28
CA GLY A 6 -26.91 -37.54 -46.89
C GLY A 6 -27.87 -36.82 -45.96
N THR A 7 -28.70 -37.60 -45.30
CA THR A 7 -29.68 -37.20 -44.30
C THR A 7 -28.95 -36.94 -42.98
N GLU A 8 -28.85 -35.68 -42.54
CA GLU A 8 -28.41 -35.33 -41.17
C GLU A 8 -29.59 -35.50 -40.22
N THR A 9 -29.48 -36.50 -39.37
CA THR A 9 -30.33 -36.69 -38.19
C THR A 9 -29.97 -35.70 -37.11
N GLY A 10 -30.75 -34.64 -36.94
CA GLY A 10 -30.62 -33.67 -35.88
C GLY A 10 -30.91 -34.31 -34.52
N THR A 11 -29.93 -34.33 -33.66
CA THR A 11 -30.05 -34.61 -32.21
C THR A 11 -30.53 -33.35 -31.51
N PRO A 12 -31.59 -33.35 -30.72
CA PRO A 12 -32.01 -32.18 -29.96
C PRO A 12 -31.00 -31.83 -28.86
N PRO A 13 -30.74 -30.53 -28.59
CA PRO A 13 -29.86 -30.13 -27.50
C PRO A 13 -30.54 -30.45 -26.15
N THR A 14 -29.95 -31.35 -25.40
CA THR A 14 -30.31 -31.61 -24.03
C THR A 14 -30.01 -30.33 -23.20
N ALA A 15 -31.08 -29.69 -22.76
CA ALA A 15 -31.00 -28.59 -21.80
C ALA A 15 -30.55 -29.18 -20.44
N ALA A 16 -29.23 -29.24 -20.22
CA ALA A 16 -28.66 -29.47 -18.90
C ALA A 16 -28.83 -28.17 -18.10
N GLY A 17 -29.75 -28.20 -17.13
CA GLY A 17 -30.01 -27.15 -16.19
C GLY A 17 -28.70 -26.73 -15.50
N GLY A 18 -28.38 -25.43 -15.63
CA GLY A 18 -27.23 -24.83 -14.97
C GLY A 18 -27.40 -24.85 -13.44
N VAL A 19 -26.79 -25.84 -12.81
CA VAL A 19 -26.38 -25.73 -11.41
C VAL A 19 -25.27 -24.71 -11.42
N GLY A 20 -25.47 -23.59 -10.70
CA GLY A 20 -24.53 -22.49 -10.66
C GLY A 20 -23.11 -23.00 -10.45
N SER A 21 -22.23 -22.69 -11.38
CA SER A 21 -20.82 -23.03 -11.30
C SER A 21 -20.27 -22.39 -10.03
N VAL A 22 -20.02 -23.20 -9.01
CA VAL A 22 -19.12 -22.85 -7.93
C VAL A 22 -17.83 -22.47 -8.64
N ALA A 23 -17.40 -21.22 -8.50
CA ALA A 23 -16.14 -20.76 -9.11
C ALA A 23 -15.05 -21.73 -8.69
N GLU A 24 -14.56 -22.55 -9.62
CA GLU A 24 -13.47 -23.47 -9.37
C GLU A 24 -12.26 -22.64 -8.94
N PHE A 25 -11.86 -22.83 -7.68
CA PHE A 25 -10.70 -22.18 -7.11
C PHE A 25 -9.46 -22.86 -7.67
N GLU A 26 -8.92 -22.28 -8.76
CA GLU A 26 -7.75 -22.80 -9.43
C GLU A 26 -6.49 -22.26 -8.73
N VAL A 27 -5.72 -23.15 -8.14
CA VAL A 27 -4.40 -22.84 -7.54
C VAL A 27 -3.34 -23.05 -8.60
N GLY A 28 -2.68 -21.98 -9.01
CA GLY A 28 -1.63 -22.02 -10.02
C GLY A 28 -0.90 -20.68 -10.09
N LEU A 29 0.34 -20.68 -10.59
CA LEU A 29 1.07 -19.44 -10.83
C LEU A 29 0.48 -18.67 -12.01
N HIS A 30 -0.07 -17.49 -11.71
CA HIS A 30 -0.53 -16.57 -12.75
C HIS A 30 0.62 -15.66 -13.20
N LEU A 31 0.97 -15.77 -14.49
CA LEU A 31 2.07 -15.01 -15.06
C LEU A 31 1.73 -13.52 -15.17
N LEU A 32 2.60 -12.70 -14.62
CA LEU A 32 2.57 -11.24 -14.80
C LEU A 32 3.18 -10.90 -16.16
N ALA A 33 2.40 -10.30 -17.04
CA ALA A 33 2.82 -9.93 -18.40
C ALA A 33 3.41 -11.12 -19.20
N ASP A 34 2.93 -12.35 -18.96
CA ASP A 34 3.41 -13.60 -19.56
C ASP A 34 4.92 -13.88 -19.33
N ASP A 35 5.52 -13.23 -18.33
CA ASP A 35 6.94 -13.39 -17.98
C ASP A 35 7.08 -14.15 -16.64
N PRO A 36 7.62 -15.41 -16.68
CA PRO A 36 7.84 -16.21 -15.48
C PRO A 36 8.87 -15.59 -14.53
N SER A 37 9.92 -14.96 -15.07
CA SER A 37 10.98 -14.36 -14.28
C SER A 37 10.46 -13.15 -13.49
N LEU A 38 9.69 -12.28 -14.14
CA LEU A 38 9.04 -11.14 -13.51
C LEU A 38 8.04 -11.59 -12.44
N THR A 39 7.26 -12.63 -12.74
CA THR A 39 6.30 -13.23 -11.80
C THR A 39 7.00 -13.73 -10.54
N PHE A 40 8.10 -14.47 -10.71
CA PHE A 40 8.89 -14.97 -9.58
C PHE A 40 9.49 -13.84 -8.74
N VAL A 41 10.08 -12.83 -9.37
CA VAL A 41 10.64 -11.66 -8.65
C VAL A 41 9.55 -10.90 -7.92
N ALA A 42 8.39 -10.70 -8.54
CA ALA A 42 7.24 -10.06 -7.91
C ALA A 42 6.72 -10.86 -6.69
N PHE A 43 6.64 -12.19 -6.83
CA PHE A 43 6.26 -13.07 -5.72
C PHE A 43 7.23 -12.91 -4.54
N VAL A 44 8.53 -13.01 -4.78
CA VAL A 44 9.56 -12.85 -3.74
C VAL A 44 9.48 -11.45 -3.11
N ALA A 45 9.28 -10.41 -3.91
CA ALA A 45 9.14 -9.04 -3.42
C ALA A 45 7.93 -8.89 -2.49
N MET A 46 6.78 -9.47 -2.84
CA MET A 46 5.56 -9.42 -2.01
C MET A 46 5.72 -10.23 -0.72
N VAL A 47 6.32 -11.42 -0.77
CA VAL A 47 6.61 -12.22 0.43
C VAL A 47 7.58 -11.48 1.36
N LEU A 48 8.62 -10.86 0.81
CA LEU A 48 9.57 -10.05 1.57
C LEU A 48 8.88 -8.86 2.23
N LEU A 49 8.07 -8.11 1.48
CA LEU A 49 7.30 -7.00 2.01
C LEU A 49 6.34 -7.45 3.12
N ALA A 50 5.63 -8.58 2.95
CA ALA A 50 4.76 -9.14 3.97
C ALA A 50 5.52 -9.46 5.26
N ALA A 51 6.63 -10.20 5.16
CA ALA A 51 7.44 -10.59 6.31
C ALA A 51 7.99 -9.37 7.08
N ILE A 52 8.48 -8.36 6.37
CA ILE A 52 9.01 -7.13 6.99
C ILE A 52 7.88 -6.31 7.60
N SER A 53 6.72 -6.18 6.93
CA SER A 53 5.57 -5.43 7.44
C SER A 53 5.00 -6.06 8.72
N VAL A 54 4.92 -7.39 8.79
CA VAL A 54 4.53 -8.11 10.02
C VAL A 54 5.51 -7.80 11.17
N ARG A 55 6.82 -7.86 10.89
CA ARG A 55 7.85 -7.54 11.91
C ARG A 55 7.78 -6.08 12.34
N PHE A 56 7.56 -5.17 11.42
CA PHE A 56 7.37 -3.75 11.70
C PHE A 56 6.16 -3.53 12.62
N ALA A 57 4.99 -4.09 12.27
CA ALA A 57 3.79 -4.05 13.08
C ALA A 57 4.02 -4.65 14.49
N PHE A 58 4.71 -5.78 14.57
CA PHE A 58 5.05 -6.42 15.84
C PHE A 58 5.90 -5.52 16.74
N TYR A 59 6.96 -4.88 16.21
CA TYR A 59 7.78 -3.97 17.00
C TYR A 59 7.06 -2.67 17.33
N ALA A 60 6.20 -2.14 16.45
CA ALA A 60 5.34 -1.00 16.76
C ALA A 60 4.38 -1.32 17.92
N ALA A 61 3.75 -2.51 17.91
CA ALA A 61 2.89 -2.97 19.01
C ALA A 61 3.64 -3.13 20.33
N ARG A 62 4.89 -3.62 20.30
CA ARG A 62 5.72 -3.75 21.51
C ARG A 62 6.14 -2.39 22.06
N ASN A 63 6.56 -1.45 21.20
CA ASN A 63 6.87 -0.09 21.60
C ASN A 63 5.65 0.59 22.22
N ARG A 64 4.45 0.42 21.62
CA ARG A 64 3.20 0.93 22.19
C ARG A 64 2.95 0.45 23.63
N ARG A 65 3.20 -0.84 23.90
CA ARG A 65 3.04 -1.41 25.24
C ARG A 65 4.08 -0.88 26.23
N ALA A 66 5.30 -0.64 25.78
CA ALA A 66 6.37 -0.12 26.62
C ALA A 66 6.19 1.37 26.93
N SER A 67 5.54 2.14 26.06
CA SER A 67 5.30 3.59 26.20
C SER A 67 3.98 3.95 26.90
N VAL A 68 3.35 3.00 27.60
CA VAL A 68 2.12 3.28 28.37
C VAL A 68 2.45 4.34 29.45
N GLY A 69 1.82 5.52 29.32
CA GLY A 69 2.01 6.66 30.24
C GLY A 69 2.85 7.83 29.70
N THR A 70 3.51 7.70 28.53
CA THR A 70 4.36 8.78 27.97
C THR A 70 3.65 9.70 26.98
N GLY A 71 2.38 9.49 26.69
CA GLY A 71 1.61 10.30 25.73
C GLY A 71 1.80 9.93 24.25
N ASP A 72 2.77 9.09 23.90
CA ASP A 72 3.14 8.73 22.53
C ASP A 72 2.24 7.64 21.90
N GLY A 73 1.13 7.29 22.54
CA GLY A 73 0.25 6.18 22.13
C GLY A 73 -0.25 6.28 20.68
N VAL A 74 -0.62 7.48 20.24
CA VAL A 74 -1.16 7.73 18.88
C VAL A 74 -0.12 7.46 17.80
N LEU A 75 1.15 7.80 18.04
CA LEU A 75 2.25 7.50 17.12
C LEU A 75 2.41 6.00 16.91
N TRP A 76 2.45 5.23 17.99
CA TRP A 76 2.63 3.77 17.90
C TRP A 76 1.43 3.08 17.27
N GLU A 77 0.22 3.62 17.47
CA GLU A 77 -1.00 3.13 16.80
C GLU A 77 -0.95 3.38 15.29
N SER A 78 -0.51 4.57 14.87
CA SER A 78 -0.37 4.88 13.45
C SER A 78 0.67 4.00 12.76
N LEU A 79 1.82 3.75 13.40
CA LEU A 79 2.85 2.85 12.89
C LEU A 79 2.37 1.39 12.84
N LEU A 80 1.63 0.94 13.85
CA LEU A 80 1.01 -0.39 13.85
C LEU A 80 0.03 -0.53 12.68
N ALA A 81 -0.82 0.49 12.45
CA ALA A 81 -1.76 0.50 11.33
C ALA A 81 -1.04 0.44 9.98
N VAL A 82 0.05 1.22 9.80
CA VAL A 82 0.91 1.14 8.59
C VAL A 82 1.38 -0.29 8.36
N GLY A 83 1.97 -0.93 9.36
CA GLY A 83 2.49 -2.29 9.24
C GLY A 83 1.38 -3.31 8.95
N ALA A 84 0.22 -3.19 9.60
CA ALA A 84 -0.91 -4.09 9.39
C ALA A 84 -1.49 -3.97 7.97
N VAL A 85 -1.74 -2.73 7.49
CA VAL A 85 -2.31 -2.50 6.14
C VAL A 85 -1.30 -2.85 5.05
N ALA A 86 0.01 -2.59 5.26
CA ALA A 86 1.06 -3.02 4.34
C ALA A 86 1.16 -4.56 4.27
N THR A 87 0.96 -5.26 5.39
CA THR A 87 0.88 -6.72 5.42
C THR A 87 -0.29 -7.23 4.57
N VAL A 88 -1.49 -6.63 4.75
CA VAL A 88 -2.67 -6.99 3.95
C VAL A 88 -2.39 -6.77 2.45
N TYR A 89 -1.82 -5.63 2.07
CA TYR A 89 -1.45 -5.34 0.68
C TYR A 89 -0.53 -6.42 0.10
N ALA A 90 0.52 -6.76 0.84
CA ALA A 90 1.52 -7.74 0.39
C ALA A 90 0.94 -9.17 0.30
N LEU A 91 0.13 -9.59 1.29
CA LEU A 91 -0.54 -10.91 1.27
C LEU A 91 -1.55 -11.01 0.13
N VAL A 92 -2.33 -9.96 -0.13
CA VAL A 92 -3.22 -9.91 -1.29
C VAL A 92 -2.43 -10.01 -2.59
N GLY A 93 -1.26 -9.35 -2.68
CA GLY A 93 -0.36 -9.48 -3.84
C GLY A 93 0.17 -10.91 -4.03
N VAL A 94 0.52 -11.60 -2.95
CA VAL A 94 0.90 -13.03 -3.00
C VAL A 94 -0.27 -13.88 -3.49
N LEU A 95 -1.49 -13.67 -2.93
CA LEU A 95 -2.68 -14.39 -3.34
C LEU A 95 -2.99 -14.22 -4.82
N GLU A 96 -2.88 -13.01 -5.37
CA GLU A 96 -3.10 -12.76 -6.81
C GLU A 96 -2.11 -13.52 -7.71
N ILE A 97 -0.88 -13.75 -7.24
CA ILE A 97 0.14 -14.49 -8.01
C ILE A 97 -0.10 -16.00 -7.95
N VAL A 98 -0.57 -16.54 -6.80
CA VAL A 98 -0.73 -17.99 -6.60
C VAL A 98 -2.16 -18.50 -6.84
N THR A 99 -3.12 -17.61 -7.11
CA THR A 99 -4.53 -17.96 -7.33
C THR A 99 -5.11 -17.19 -8.51
N SER A 100 -6.24 -17.65 -9.03
CA SER A 100 -7.01 -16.95 -10.07
C SER A 100 -7.75 -15.69 -9.58
N ILE A 101 -7.66 -15.37 -8.27
CA ILE A 101 -8.37 -14.25 -7.66
C ILE A 101 -7.69 -12.94 -8.06
N ARG A 102 -8.43 -12.03 -8.68
CA ARG A 102 -8.00 -10.66 -8.94
C ARG A 102 -8.58 -9.73 -7.87
N ALA A 103 -7.76 -9.30 -6.94
CA ALA A 103 -8.18 -8.38 -5.88
C ALA A 103 -8.08 -6.92 -6.33
N THR A 104 -9.09 -6.44 -7.05
CA THR A 104 -9.13 -5.05 -7.56
C THR A 104 -8.96 -4.00 -6.47
N PHE A 105 -9.43 -4.30 -5.24
CA PHE A 105 -9.29 -3.41 -4.08
C PHE A 105 -7.82 -3.22 -3.61
N LYS A 106 -6.88 -4.06 -4.04
CA LYS A 106 -5.45 -3.98 -3.67
C LYS A 106 -4.87 -2.59 -3.94
N GLN A 107 -5.27 -1.96 -5.03
CA GLN A 107 -4.81 -0.61 -5.37
C GLN A 107 -5.24 0.43 -4.32
N GLY A 108 -6.46 0.32 -3.81
CA GLY A 108 -6.93 1.18 -2.74
C GLY A 108 -6.23 0.92 -1.40
N VAL A 109 -5.91 -0.35 -1.10
CA VAL A 109 -5.12 -0.72 0.08
C VAL A 109 -3.73 -0.09 0.01
N LEU A 110 -3.08 -0.10 -1.17
CA LEU A 110 -1.81 0.57 -1.37
C LEU A 110 -1.89 2.08 -1.12
N LEU A 111 -2.93 2.73 -1.64
CA LEU A 111 -3.14 4.16 -1.40
C LEU A 111 -3.37 4.46 0.09
N ALA A 112 -4.07 3.55 0.81
CA ALA A 112 -4.24 3.65 2.26
C ALA A 112 -2.90 3.51 3.01
N VAL A 113 -1.99 2.62 2.56
CA VAL A 113 -0.63 2.52 3.13
C VAL A 113 0.12 3.83 2.99
N VAL A 114 0.09 4.46 1.80
CA VAL A 114 0.77 5.75 1.56
C VAL A 114 0.17 6.85 2.44
N LEU A 115 -1.16 6.92 2.57
CA LEU A 115 -1.82 7.88 3.45
C LEU A 115 -1.41 7.66 4.92
N LEU A 116 -1.48 6.42 5.41
CA LEU A 116 -1.11 6.10 6.80
C LEU A 116 0.36 6.42 7.08
N LEU A 117 1.27 6.17 6.13
CA LEU A 117 2.69 6.58 6.24
C LEU A 117 2.83 8.09 6.35
N ALA A 118 2.12 8.86 5.50
CA ALA A 118 2.14 10.32 5.54
C ALA A 118 1.59 10.85 6.87
N LEU A 119 0.52 10.25 7.39
CA LEU A 119 -0.04 10.59 8.70
C LEU A 119 0.91 10.20 9.85
N ALA A 120 1.57 9.04 9.76
CA ALA A 120 2.57 8.63 10.76
C ALA A 120 3.76 9.59 10.82
N VAL A 121 4.30 10.00 9.67
CA VAL A 121 5.37 11.03 9.57
C VAL A 121 4.91 12.34 10.23
N ARG A 122 3.68 12.76 9.98
CA ARG A 122 3.09 13.94 10.62
C ARG A 122 2.96 13.77 12.14
N GLU A 123 2.50 12.60 12.64
CA GLU A 123 2.40 12.35 14.08
C GLU A 123 3.77 12.42 14.77
N VAL A 124 4.82 11.90 14.13
CA VAL A 124 6.19 12.08 14.62
C VAL A 124 6.54 13.56 14.78
N TYR A 125 6.16 14.41 13.81
CA TYR A 125 6.38 15.85 13.89
C TYR A 125 5.66 16.50 15.07
N TYR A 126 4.37 16.20 15.28
CA TYR A 126 3.59 16.82 16.35
C TYR A 126 3.99 16.33 17.74
N ASN A 127 4.30 15.06 17.91
CA ASN A 127 4.80 14.54 19.20
C ASN A 127 6.14 15.18 19.60
N ALA A 128 6.98 15.50 18.63
CA ALA A 128 8.21 16.24 18.88
C ALA A 128 7.97 17.73 19.16
N ALA A 129 6.98 18.36 18.52
CA ALA A 129 6.66 19.78 18.66
C ALA A 129 5.83 20.10 19.91
N LEU A 130 4.95 19.18 20.36
CA LEU A 130 4.12 19.36 21.57
C LEU A 130 4.92 19.48 22.89
N SER A 131 6.20 19.10 22.87
CA SER A 131 7.09 19.40 23.98
C SER A 131 7.46 20.88 24.09
N THR A 132 7.08 21.71 23.10
CA THR A 132 7.64 23.07 22.98
C THR A 132 6.60 24.19 22.96
N ASP A 133 5.37 24.03 22.44
CA ASP A 133 4.43 25.16 22.28
C ASP A 133 2.93 24.84 22.41
N ALA A 134 2.21 25.67 23.20
CA ALA A 134 0.77 25.59 23.48
C ALA A 134 -0.15 26.32 22.46
N GLU A 135 0.35 26.80 21.33
CA GLU A 135 -0.37 27.73 20.42
C GLU A 135 -1.26 27.09 19.33
N GLY A 136 -1.42 25.76 19.28
CA GLY A 136 -1.97 25.02 18.14
C GLY A 136 -3.50 24.91 18.00
N ARG A 137 -4.37 25.64 18.77
CA ARG A 137 -5.84 25.35 18.77
C ARG A 137 -6.60 25.79 17.52
N SER A 138 -6.19 26.82 16.79
CA SER A 138 -6.93 27.32 15.62
C SER A 138 -6.66 26.53 14.33
N GLU A 139 -5.49 25.94 14.17
CA GLU A 139 -5.13 25.09 13.01
C GLU A 139 -5.87 23.75 12.99
N PHE A 140 -6.45 23.34 14.12
CA PHE A 140 -7.02 21.99 14.30
C PHE A 140 -8.25 21.69 13.43
N ARG A 141 -9.07 22.72 13.10
CA ARG A 141 -10.31 22.54 12.34
C ARG A 141 -10.07 22.34 10.83
N GLY A 142 -9.19 23.13 10.23
CA GLY A 142 -8.82 22.99 8.81
C GLY A 142 -8.08 21.68 8.54
N ARG A 143 -7.29 21.23 9.48
CA ARG A 143 -6.52 19.99 9.43
C ARG A 143 -7.41 18.74 9.39
N ARG A 144 -8.45 18.65 10.24
CA ARG A 144 -9.42 17.54 10.22
C ARG A 144 -10.16 17.45 8.88
N ALA A 145 -10.52 18.60 8.30
CA ALA A 145 -11.17 18.63 6.99
C ALA A 145 -10.27 18.07 5.90
N LEU A 146 -8.97 18.40 5.90
CA LEU A 146 -7.99 17.87 4.94
C LEU A 146 -7.78 16.35 5.11
N GLU A 147 -7.68 15.87 6.34
CA GLU A 147 -7.53 14.43 6.62
C GLU A 147 -8.79 13.66 6.19
N LEU A 148 -9.97 14.19 6.45
CA LEU A 148 -11.22 13.60 5.96
C LEU A 148 -11.29 13.60 4.44
N ALA A 149 -10.81 14.66 3.77
CA ALA A 149 -10.71 14.71 2.31
C ALA A 149 -9.76 13.61 1.79
N PHE A 150 -8.63 13.38 2.45
CA PHE A 150 -7.70 12.30 2.07
C PHE A 150 -8.32 10.92 2.25
N VAL A 151 -9.01 10.67 3.37
CA VAL A 151 -9.74 9.42 3.59
C VAL A 151 -10.85 9.25 2.54
N ALA A 152 -11.56 10.33 2.18
CA ALA A 152 -12.56 10.30 1.13
C ALA A 152 -11.96 9.93 -0.24
N VAL A 153 -10.76 10.44 -0.59
CA VAL A 153 -10.06 10.05 -1.82
C VAL A 153 -9.74 8.55 -1.82
N VAL A 154 -9.22 8.02 -0.71
CA VAL A 154 -8.96 6.57 -0.58
C VAL A 154 -10.26 5.78 -0.74
N ALA A 155 -11.34 6.19 -0.09
CA ALA A 155 -12.65 5.55 -0.19
C ALA A 155 -13.18 5.56 -1.64
N VAL A 156 -13.10 6.72 -2.32
CA VAL A 156 -13.51 6.84 -3.74
C VAL A 156 -12.70 5.89 -4.63
N VAL A 157 -11.39 5.78 -4.42
CA VAL A 157 -10.54 4.85 -5.20
C VAL A 157 -10.92 3.40 -4.91
N VAL A 158 -11.06 3.00 -3.62
CA VAL A 158 -11.43 1.63 -3.23
C VAL A 158 -12.78 1.23 -3.82
N PHE A 159 -13.81 2.02 -3.53
CA PHE A 159 -15.19 1.72 -3.97
C PHE A 159 -15.36 1.93 -5.48
N GLY A 160 -14.70 2.93 -6.06
CA GLY A 160 -14.72 3.18 -7.49
C GLY A 160 -14.13 2.02 -8.26
N ILE A 161 -12.97 1.49 -7.85
CA ILE A 161 -12.35 0.33 -8.51
C ILE A 161 -13.19 -0.94 -8.28
N ALA A 162 -13.77 -1.12 -7.09
CA ALA A 162 -14.63 -2.27 -6.80
C ALA A 162 -15.91 -2.27 -7.64
N ALA A 163 -16.52 -1.09 -7.86
CA ALA A 163 -17.78 -0.96 -8.59
C ALA A 163 -17.61 -0.85 -10.11
N LEU A 164 -16.59 -0.14 -10.58
CA LEU A 164 -16.41 0.23 -12.00
C LEU A 164 -15.22 -0.49 -12.67
N GLY A 165 -14.44 -1.24 -11.90
CA GLY A 165 -13.19 -1.85 -12.36
C GLY A 165 -12.04 -0.85 -12.49
N LEU A 166 -10.91 -1.32 -13.02
CA LEU A 166 -9.72 -0.51 -13.25
C LEU A 166 -9.93 0.44 -14.45
N ARG A 167 -10.34 1.67 -14.17
CA ARG A 167 -10.48 2.73 -15.18
C ARG A 167 -9.28 3.69 -15.13
N ARG A 168 -8.96 4.32 -16.28
CA ARG A 168 -7.85 5.27 -16.39
C ARG A 168 -7.99 6.43 -15.41
N GLU A 169 -9.20 6.93 -15.20
CA GLU A 169 -9.50 8.03 -14.28
C GLU A 169 -9.20 7.65 -12.83
N LEU A 170 -9.53 6.42 -12.43
CA LEU A 170 -9.26 5.93 -11.08
C LEU A 170 -7.77 5.67 -10.86
N LEU A 171 -7.05 5.16 -11.87
CA LEU A 171 -5.59 5.03 -11.82
C LEU A 171 -4.91 6.39 -11.74
N ALA A 172 -5.40 7.39 -12.49
CA ALA A 172 -4.89 8.75 -12.41
C ALA A 172 -5.15 9.36 -11.03
N LEU A 173 -6.37 9.22 -10.48
CA LEU A 173 -6.72 9.69 -9.14
C LEU A 173 -5.86 9.02 -8.07
N GLN A 174 -5.59 7.72 -8.18
CA GLN A 174 -4.74 6.98 -7.26
C GLN A 174 -3.30 7.49 -7.31
N GLY A 175 -2.69 7.62 -8.49
CA GLY A 175 -1.32 8.08 -8.64
C GLY A 175 -1.14 9.54 -8.17
N VAL A 176 -2.04 10.44 -8.55
CA VAL A 176 -2.03 11.84 -8.09
C VAL A 176 -2.29 11.91 -6.59
N GLY A 177 -3.26 11.15 -6.06
CA GLY A 177 -3.54 11.07 -4.64
C GLY A 177 -2.33 10.62 -3.83
N ALA A 178 -1.62 9.60 -4.29
CA ALA A 178 -0.39 9.13 -3.64
C ALA A 178 0.69 10.22 -3.60
N LEU A 179 0.91 10.95 -4.71
CA LEU A 179 1.87 12.06 -4.76
C LEU A 179 1.48 13.20 -3.80
N VAL A 180 0.19 13.54 -3.71
CA VAL A 180 -0.32 14.56 -2.78
C VAL A 180 -0.10 14.11 -1.33
N PHE A 181 -0.41 12.84 -0.99
CA PHE A 181 -0.18 12.31 0.35
C PHE A 181 1.30 12.30 0.72
N ALA A 182 2.17 11.91 -0.22
CA ALA A 182 3.61 11.97 -0.01
C ALA A 182 4.09 13.41 0.19
N GLY A 183 3.66 14.34 -0.66
CA GLY A 183 3.99 15.76 -0.52
C GLY A 183 3.60 16.31 0.85
N TYR A 184 2.41 15.92 1.35
CA TYR A 184 1.96 16.24 2.70
C TYR A 184 2.89 15.67 3.77
N GLY A 185 3.23 14.38 3.71
CA GLY A 185 4.14 13.74 4.67
C GLY A 185 5.55 14.34 4.61
N PHE A 186 6.10 14.56 3.42
CA PHE A 186 7.41 15.20 3.23
C PHE A 186 7.46 16.64 3.76
N HIS A 187 6.37 17.40 3.63
CA HIS A 187 6.31 18.75 4.18
C HIS A 187 6.57 18.76 5.69
N PHE A 188 5.93 17.88 6.45
CA PHE A 188 6.17 17.76 7.89
C PHE A 188 7.54 17.14 8.20
N GLY A 189 7.93 16.10 7.47
CA GLY A 189 9.23 15.46 7.66
C GLY A 189 10.41 16.42 7.51
N ARG A 190 10.39 17.30 6.48
CA ARG A 190 11.43 18.30 6.25
C ARG A 190 11.46 19.39 7.34
N ARG A 191 10.31 19.84 7.81
CA ARG A 191 10.25 20.83 8.90
C ARG A 191 10.89 20.29 10.18
N GLN A 192 10.68 19.03 10.51
CA GLN A 192 11.23 18.41 11.71
C GLN A 192 12.75 18.22 11.62
N THR A 193 13.27 17.74 10.49
CA THR A 193 14.73 17.57 10.30
C THR A 193 15.49 18.89 10.34
N ALA A 194 14.82 20.02 10.06
CA ALA A 194 15.38 21.36 10.16
C ALA A 194 15.35 21.92 11.60
N ALA A 195 14.54 21.36 12.50
CA ALA A 195 14.46 21.82 13.89
C ALA A 195 15.63 21.27 14.71
N ALA A 196 16.57 22.14 15.09
CA ALA A 196 17.80 21.78 15.80
C ALA A 196 17.58 21.08 17.16
N MET A 197 16.41 21.27 17.79
CA MET A 197 16.08 20.68 19.10
C MET A 197 15.77 19.17 19.07
N VAL A 198 15.52 18.59 17.87
CA VAL A 198 15.13 17.19 17.71
C VAL A 198 16.31 16.33 17.23
N GLN A 199 17.42 16.97 16.84
CA GLN A 199 18.60 16.25 16.34
C GLN A 199 19.17 15.31 17.41
N GLY A 200 19.33 14.04 17.03
CA GLY A 200 19.86 13.00 17.92
C GLY A 200 18.81 12.25 18.75
N THR A 201 17.52 12.64 18.68
CA THR A 201 16.46 11.88 19.35
C THR A 201 16.10 10.61 18.56
N MET A 202 15.49 9.65 19.26
CA MET A 202 14.95 8.44 18.64
C MET A 202 13.90 8.77 17.54
N LEU A 203 13.08 9.79 17.75
CA LEU A 203 12.05 10.23 16.81
C LEU A 203 12.67 10.80 15.52
N ASP A 204 13.75 11.58 15.61
CA ASP A 204 14.49 12.06 14.43
C ASP A 204 15.07 10.88 13.62
N SER A 205 15.69 9.92 14.32
CA SER A 205 16.20 8.71 13.68
C SER A 205 15.10 7.92 12.97
N LEU A 206 13.95 7.71 13.62
CA LEU A 206 12.82 7.00 13.04
C LEU A 206 12.29 7.72 11.80
N LEU A 207 12.11 9.04 11.88
CA LEU A 207 11.62 9.87 10.78
C LEU A 207 12.51 9.76 9.53
N ARG A 208 13.83 9.87 9.72
CA ARG A 208 14.80 9.72 8.62
C ARG A 208 14.69 8.38 7.89
N HIS A 209 14.23 7.32 8.58
CA HIS A 209 14.01 6.01 7.97
C HIS A 209 12.60 5.83 7.40
N LEU A 210 11.59 6.54 7.91
CA LEU A 210 10.22 6.50 7.38
C LEU A 210 10.07 7.30 6.09
N LEU A 211 10.83 8.39 5.91
CA LEU A 211 10.76 9.20 4.69
C LEU A 211 11.10 8.41 3.41
N PRO A 212 12.18 7.60 3.35
CA PRO A 212 12.43 6.70 2.22
C PRO A 212 11.32 5.67 2.00
N VAL A 213 10.74 5.12 3.08
CA VAL A 213 9.59 4.20 2.97
C VAL A 213 8.42 4.91 2.28
N LEU A 214 8.08 6.12 2.73
CA LEU A 214 7.03 6.93 2.11
C LEU A 214 7.33 7.23 0.64
N ALA A 215 8.59 7.60 0.32
CA ALA A 215 8.99 7.88 -1.06
C ALA A 215 8.76 6.67 -1.97
N PHE A 216 9.34 5.53 -1.63
CA PHE A 216 9.27 4.35 -2.48
C PHE A 216 7.87 3.75 -2.52
N ALA A 217 7.13 3.70 -1.41
CA ALA A 217 5.75 3.25 -1.39
C ALA A 217 4.84 4.12 -2.27
N THR A 218 5.10 5.42 -2.35
CA THR A 218 4.36 6.35 -3.21
C THR A 218 4.66 6.14 -4.68
N LEU A 219 5.90 5.77 -5.03
CA LEU A 219 6.29 5.55 -6.43
C LEU A 219 5.58 4.33 -7.03
N VAL A 220 5.16 3.34 -6.22
CA VAL A 220 4.41 2.18 -6.72
C VAL A 220 3.11 2.60 -7.42
N PRO A 221 2.18 3.34 -6.80
CA PRO A 221 0.97 3.81 -7.48
C PRO A 221 1.23 5.01 -8.42
N ALA A 222 2.29 5.81 -8.19
CA ALA A 222 2.60 6.94 -9.05
C ALA A 222 3.05 6.51 -10.46
N VAL A 223 3.71 5.35 -10.59
CA VAL A 223 4.12 4.80 -11.89
C VAL A 223 2.93 4.41 -12.75
N ASP A 224 1.75 4.15 -12.17
CA ASP A 224 0.52 3.92 -12.94
C ASP A 224 0.13 5.15 -13.80
N LEU A 225 0.54 6.37 -13.41
CA LEU A 225 0.36 7.57 -14.23
C LEU A 225 1.11 7.46 -15.57
N ALA A 226 2.23 6.76 -15.61
CA ALA A 226 2.97 6.55 -16.85
C ALA A 226 2.18 5.66 -17.82
N THR A 227 1.38 4.70 -17.32
CA THR A 227 0.45 3.93 -18.15
C THR A 227 -0.63 4.83 -18.75
N VAL A 228 -1.15 5.77 -17.97
CA VAL A 228 -2.13 6.76 -18.45
C VAL A 228 -1.51 7.64 -19.53
N ALA A 229 -0.21 7.96 -19.40
CA ALA A 229 0.56 8.72 -20.40
C ALA A 229 0.97 7.89 -21.63
N GLY A 230 0.65 6.60 -21.69
CA GLY A 230 0.92 5.73 -22.84
C GLY A 230 2.20 4.89 -22.74
N LEU A 231 2.84 4.81 -21.57
CA LEU A 231 3.97 3.90 -21.36
C LEU A 231 3.49 2.45 -21.37
N ASP A 232 4.35 1.56 -21.89
CA ASP A 232 4.06 0.12 -21.93
C ASP A 232 3.83 -0.43 -20.52
N ARG A 233 2.76 -1.23 -20.37
CA ARG A 233 2.36 -1.83 -19.11
C ARG A 233 3.43 -2.76 -18.51
N VAL A 234 4.17 -3.47 -19.38
CA VAL A 234 5.25 -4.37 -18.94
C VAL A 234 6.34 -3.58 -18.22
N VAL A 235 6.75 -2.43 -18.78
CA VAL A 235 7.74 -1.54 -18.17
C VAL A 235 7.23 -1.00 -16.83
N VAL A 236 5.95 -0.61 -16.77
CA VAL A 236 5.32 -0.11 -15.52
C VAL A 236 5.34 -1.18 -14.43
N ILE A 237 5.00 -2.44 -14.75
CA ILE A 237 5.04 -3.55 -13.79
C ILE A 237 6.48 -3.78 -13.27
N HIS A 238 7.50 -3.75 -14.14
CA HIS A 238 8.90 -3.87 -13.71
C HIS A 238 9.28 -2.77 -12.72
N LEU A 239 8.92 -1.53 -13.01
CA LEU A 239 9.18 -0.39 -12.11
C LEU A 239 8.45 -0.55 -10.78
N GLN A 240 7.20 -1.00 -10.80
CA GLN A 240 6.44 -1.25 -9.56
C GLN A 240 7.11 -2.31 -8.70
N VAL A 241 7.57 -3.43 -9.28
CA VAL A 241 8.28 -4.49 -8.56
C VAL A 241 9.57 -3.95 -7.92
N VAL A 242 10.34 -3.14 -8.64
CA VAL A 242 11.53 -2.48 -8.11
C VAL A 242 11.18 -1.60 -6.91
N PHE A 243 10.15 -0.75 -7.01
CA PHE A 243 9.74 0.12 -5.92
C PHE A 243 9.16 -0.64 -4.73
N VAL A 244 8.51 -1.78 -4.94
CA VAL A 244 8.09 -2.68 -3.84
C VAL A 244 9.31 -3.21 -3.09
N ILE A 245 10.36 -3.66 -3.79
CA ILE A 245 11.61 -4.14 -3.18
C ILE A 245 12.29 -2.99 -2.41
N MET A 246 12.36 -1.79 -2.98
CA MET A 246 12.94 -0.62 -2.32
C MET A 246 12.13 -0.22 -1.08
N THR A 247 10.80 -0.30 -1.15
CA THR A 247 9.91 -0.07 0.00
C THR A 247 10.18 -1.08 1.12
N ALA A 248 10.27 -2.37 0.78
CA ALA A 248 10.57 -3.43 1.74
C ALA A 248 11.94 -3.21 2.40
N THR A 249 12.97 -2.87 1.62
CA THR A 249 14.33 -2.60 2.12
C THR A 249 14.35 -1.37 3.05
N ALA A 250 13.68 -0.28 2.67
CA ALA A 250 13.56 0.90 3.52
C ALA A 250 12.77 0.60 4.80
N LEU A 251 11.68 -0.18 4.72
CA LEU A 251 10.89 -0.59 5.88
C LEU A 251 11.69 -1.50 6.83
N MET A 252 12.60 -2.31 6.30
CA MET A 252 13.52 -3.11 7.11
C MET A 252 14.41 -2.21 7.98
N THR A 253 14.96 -1.13 7.44
CA THR A 253 15.79 -0.18 8.23
C THR A 253 14.98 0.51 9.33
N ALA A 254 13.74 0.92 9.03
CA ALA A 254 12.82 1.45 10.05
C ALA A 254 12.50 0.39 11.13
N THR A 255 12.31 -0.87 10.75
CA THR A 255 12.07 -1.98 11.68
C THR A 255 13.25 -2.21 12.64
N ILE A 256 14.49 -2.12 12.13
CA ILE A 256 15.70 -2.22 12.97
C ILE A 256 15.71 -1.09 14.00
N LYS A 257 15.34 0.13 13.63
CA LYS A 257 15.26 1.26 14.57
C LYS A 257 14.21 1.05 15.65
N LEU A 258 13.02 0.54 15.30
CA LEU A 258 11.99 0.18 16.29
C LEU A 258 12.49 -0.88 17.29
N ARG A 259 13.24 -1.87 16.80
CA ARG A 259 13.85 -2.90 17.65
C ARG A 259 14.92 -2.32 18.59
N GLN A 260 15.78 -1.42 18.07
CA GLN A 260 16.81 -0.76 18.88
C GLN A 260 16.18 0.07 19.99
N ASN A 261 15.08 0.78 19.73
CA ASN A 261 14.37 1.53 20.75
C ASN A 261 13.90 0.66 21.91
N LEU A 262 13.34 -0.52 21.61
CA LEU A 262 12.93 -1.47 22.66
C LEU A 262 14.08 -2.01 23.51
N ALA A 263 15.29 -2.02 22.99
CA ALA A 263 16.46 -2.49 23.73
C ALA A 263 17.02 -1.41 24.67
N THR A 264 16.59 -0.16 24.54
CA THR A 264 17.03 0.98 25.37
C THR A 264 15.98 1.41 26.40
N LEU A 265 14.76 0.87 26.33
CA LEU A 265 13.70 1.03 27.34
C LEU A 265 13.82 -0.03 28.44
#